data_dfdad1918b4352d4857554e557ad1eff
#
_entry.id   dfdad1918b4352d4857554e557ad1eff
#
_cell.length_a   1.000
_cell.length_b   1.000
_cell.length_c   1.000
_cell.angle_alpha   90.00
_cell.angle_beta   90.00
_cell.angle_gamma   90.00
#
_symmetry.space_group_name_H-M   'P 1'
#
loop_
_entity.id
_entity.type
_entity.pdbx_description
1 polymer ?
#
loop_
_entity_poly.entity_id
_entity_poly.type
_entity_poly.pdbx_seq_one_letter_code
_entity_poly.pdbx_strand_id
1 'polypeptide(L)'
;MKIGSFNVKDNFINNHGGQRDDGKSNADIVSKIILAEEFDLLGTQELTINYVNEIATRLKNYKFYGDYRYGNIIKKMPFNETNSIITNKKIDFTETIHLPWIPNNITDLKTSIVKFSIMPRIATIVIVNDEENGRICMINTHLDYQVSSIQLRQLQELKKLIQKYSQNYPVILTGDFNMESEDYNFNNFRKDIRKENKLVRVDINDKTWHNPKGEDKVLDHIFIPDYWTIENAGIISSQETSDHDLIYVNAKVKRI
;
A
#
# COMPACT_ATOMS: atom_id res chain seq x y z
N MET A 1 -16.43 -0.02 8.70
CA MET A 1 -15.63 -0.14 7.45
C MET A 1 -14.37 -0.91 7.75
N LYS A 2 -14.09 -1.96 6.97
CA LYS A 2 -12.86 -2.75 7.10
C LYS A 2 -11.84 -2.35 6.04
N ILE A 3 -10.68 -1.92 6.50
CA ILE A 3 -9.58 -1.41 5.67
C ILE A 3 -8.37 -2.30 5.88
N GLY A 4 -7.67 -2.67 4.80
CA GLY A 4 -6.46 -3.50 4.88
C GLY A 4 -5.31 -2.92 4.08
N SER A 5 -4.09 -3.41 4.38
CA SER A 5 -2.88 -3.23 3.58
C SER A 5 -2.12 -4.55 3.51
N PHE A 6 -1.68 -4.93 2.32
CA PHE A 6 -0.99 -6.19 2.10
C PHE A 6 0.03 -6.12 0.95
N ASN A 7 1.31 -6.19 1.27
CA ASN A 7 2.33 -6.48 0.27
C ASN A 7 2.29 -7.98 -0.06
N VAL A 8 1.79 -8.33 -1.24
CA VAL A 8 1.56 -9.73 -1.63
C VAL A 8 2.84 -10.43 -2.13
N LYS A 9 3.91 -9.66 -2.34
CA LYS A 9 5.20 -10.13 -2.85
C LYS A 9 5.05 -11.11 -4.01
N ASP A 10 4.63 -10.60 -5.16
CA ASP A 10 4.63 -11.40 -6.38
C ASP A 10 6.07 -11.63 -6.84
N ASN A 11 6.65 -12.70 -6.38
CA ASN A 11 8.06 -12.98 -6.49
C ASN A 11 8.43 -13.31 -7.94
N PHE A 12 9.04 -12.34 -8.63
CA PHE A 12 9.60 -12.47 -9.97
C PHE A 12 10.53 -13.69 -10.13
N ILE A 13 11.25 -14.06 -9.07
CA ILE A 13 12.29 -15.10 -9.11
C ILE A 13 11.68 -16.50 -8.88
N ASN A 14 10.54 -16.62 -8.21
CA ASN A 14 9.99 -17.90 -7.74
C ASN A 14 8.69 -18.33 -8.41
N ASN A 15 8.47 -18.00 -9.68
CA ASN A 15 7.24 -18.33 -10.42
C ASN A 15 5.96 -17.74 -9.81
N HIS A 16 5.64 -16.52 -10.21
CA HIS A 16 4.34 -15.84 -10.16
C HIS A 16 3.19 -16.68 -9.59
N GLY A 17 2.79 -16.45 -8.36
CA GLY A 17 1.78 -17.24 -7.71
C GLY A 17 2.16 -18.71 -7.52
N GLY A 18 3.46 -18.99 -7.31
CA GLY A 18 4.08 -20.31 -7.35
C GLY A 18 3.22 -21.43 -6.80
N GLN A 19 3.23 -22.58 -7.46
CA GLN A 19 2.66 -23.79 -6.87
C GLN A 19 3.48 -24.11 -5.61
N ARG A 20 2.78 -24.11 -4.50
CA ARG A 20 3.32 -24.56 -3.21
C ARG A 20 3.46 -26.08 -3.24
N ASP A 21 4.23 -26.63 -2.32
CA ASP A 21 4.37 -28.08 -2.15
C ASP A 21 3.02 -28.78 -1.91
N ASP A 22 2.01 -28.04 -1.41
CA ASP A 22 0.64 -28.52 -1.22
C ASP A 22 -0.26 -28.44 -2.47
N GLY A 23 0.29 -28.02 -3.62
CA GLY A 23 -0.40 -27.91 -4.90
C GLY A 23 -1.34 -26.70 -5.03
N LYS A 24 -1.38 -25.79 -4.03
CA LYS A 24 -2.19 -24.57 -4.08
C LYS A 24 -1.37 -23.42 -4.66
N SER A 25 -2.04 -22.49 -5.38
CA SER A 25 -1.39 -21.24 -5.77
C SER A 25 -1.49 -20.20 -4.65
N ASN A 26 -0.49 -19.30 -4.58
CA ASN A 26 -0.55 -18.17 -3.65
C ASN A 26 -1.81 -17.32 -3.91
N ALA A 27 -2.22 -17.16 -5.17
CA ALA A 27 -3.44 -16.46 -5.54
C ALA A 27 -4.71 -17.11 -4.98
N ASP A 28 -4.76 -18.44 -4.87
CA ASP A 28 -5.88 -19.15 -4.23
C ASP A 28 -6.00 -18.80 -2.76
N ILE A 29 -4.88 -18.80 -2.04
CA ILE A 29 -4.84 -18.51 -0.61
C ILE A 29 -5.18 -17.05 -0.36
N VAL A 30 -4.51 -16.13 -1.05
CA VAL A 30 -4.75 -14.68 -0.93
C VAL A 30 -6.21 -14.33 -1.25
N SER A 31 -6.78 -14.93 -2.32
CA SER A 31 -8.18 -14.72 -2.66
C SER A 31 -9.13 -15.20 -1.56
N LYS A 32 -8.84 -16.34 -0.93
CA LYS A 32 -9.63 -16.86 0.20
C LYS A 32 -9.54 -15.96 1.41
N ILE A 33 -8.37 -15.43 1.73
CA ILE A 33 -8.20 -14.46 2.82
C ILE A 33 -9.07 -13.22 2.53
N ILE A 34 -8.97 -12.64 1.32
CA ILE A 34 -9.73 -11.43 0.96
C ILE A 34 -11.25 -11.69 1.03
N LEU A 35 -11.72 -12.85 0.55
CA LEU A 35 -13.14 -13.21 0.59
C LEU A 35 -13.64 -13.46 2.02
N ALA A 36 -12.85 -14.13 2.85
CA ALA A 36 -13.22 -14.44 4.23
C ALA A 36 -13.29 -13.18 5.12
N GLU A 37 -12.43 -12.22 4.81
CA GLU A 37 -12.28 -11.00 5.60
C GLU A 37 -13.20 -9.86 5.15
N GLU A 38 -13.79 -9.95 3.96
CA GLU A 38 -14.78 -8.99 3.43
C GLU A 38 -14.33 -7.52 3.51
N PHE A 39 -13.13 -7.21 3.00
CA PHE A 39 -12.62 -5.85 3.00
C PHE A 39 -13.49 -4.90 2.20
N ASP A 40 -13.82 -3.74 2.78
CA ASP A 40 -14.40 -2.61 2.04
C ASP A 40 -13.35 -1.97 1.13
N LEU A 41 -12.11 -1.80 1.67
CA LEU A 41 -10.98 -1.20 1.00
C LEU A 41 -9.70 -1.95 1.37
N LEU A 42 -8.99 -2.46 0.38
CA LEU A 42 -7.71 -3.14 0.57
C LEU A 42 -6.65 -2.54 -0.35
N GLY A 43 -5.60 -1.95 0.23
CA GLY A 43 -4.40 -1.56 -0.48
C GLY A 43 -3.46 -2.77 -0.64
N THR A 44 -3.01 -3.02 -1.85
CA THR A 44 -2.04 -4.09 -2.12
C THR A 44 -0.80 -3.54 -2.80
N GLN A 45 0.36 -4.15 -2.54
CA GLN A 45 1.64 -3.78 -3.13
C GLN A 45 2.24 -5.00 -3.84
N GLU A 46 3.13 -4.76 -4.78
CA GLU A 46 3.85 -5.78 -5.58
C GLU A 46 2.97 -6.71 -6.43
N LEU A 47 1.78 -6.28 -6.84
CA LEU A 47 0.94 -7.06 -7.74
C LEU A 47 1.42 -6.93 -9.20
N THR A 48 1.79 -8.03 -9.84
CA THR A 48 1.99 -8.07 -11.30
C THR A 48 0.67 -8.29 -12.03
N ILE A 49 0.68 -8.09 -13.36
CA ILE A 49 -0.52 -8.32 -14.18
C ILE A 49 -1.04 -9.76 -14.12
N ASN A 50 -0.12 -10.72 -14.05
CA ASN A 50 -0.48 -12.13 -13.99
C ASN A 50 -1.19 -12.44 -12.68
N TYR A 51 -0.66 -11.92 -11.58
CA TYR A 51 -1.24 -12.11 -10.25
C TYR A 51 -2.59 -11.41 -10.11
N VAL A 52 -2.70 -10.17 -10.63
CA VAL A 52 -4.01 -9.46 -10.69
C VAL A 52 -5.04 -10.27 -11.45
N ASN A 53 -4.70 -10.78 -12.64
CA ASN A 53 -5.62 -11.59 -13.45
C ASN A 53 -6.05 -12.85 -12.70
N GLU A 54 -5.13 -13.52 -12.04
CA GLU A 54 -5.41 -14.75 -11.32
C GLU A 54 -6.33 -14.53 -10.11
N ILE A 55 -6.05 -13.53 -9.28
CA ILE A 55 -6.90 -13.15 -8.15
C ILE A 55 -8.27 -12.66 -8.64
N ALA A 56 -8.32 -11.83 -9.70
CA ALA A 56 -9.56 -11.26 -10.22
C ALA A 56 -10.55 -12.32 -10.71
N THR A 57 -10.08 -13.47 -11.20
CA THR A 57 -10.98 -14.59 -11.57
C THR A 57 -11.77 -15.13 -10.39
N ARG A 58 -11.25 -15.00 -9.17
CA ARG A 58 -11.82 -15.50 -7.92
C ARG A 58 -12.61 -14.41 -7.17
N LEU A 59 -12.17 -13.16 -7.27
CA LEU A 59 -12.77 -12.01 -6.59
C LEU A 59 -13.77 -11.27 -7.50
N LYS A 60 -14.78 -11.96 -8.02
CA LYS A 60 -15.72 -11.42 -9.03
C LYS A 60 -16.47 -10.15 -8.61
N ASN A 61 -16.69 -9.97 -7.30
CA ASN A 61 -17.39 -8.80 -6.75
C ASN A 61 -16.44 -7.63 -6.44
N TYR A 62 -15.14 -7.83 -6.56
CA TYR A 62 -14.13 -6.82 -6.32
C TYR A 62 -13.54 -6.30 -7.62
N LYS A 63 -13.11 -5.06 -7.61
CA LYS A 63 -12.40 -4.41 -8.71
C LYS A 63 -11.04 -3.94 -8.23
N PHE A 64 -10.09 -3.89 -9.16
CA PHE A 64 -8.70 -3.52 -8.93
C PHE A 64 -8.44 -2.19 -9.62
N TYR A 65 -7.92 -1.21 -8.88
CA TYR A 65 -7.63 0.13 -9.37
C TYR A 65 -6.16 0.46 -9.11
N GLY A 66 -5.50 0.99 -10.13
CA GLY A 66 -4.11 1.40 -10.11
C GLY A 66 -3.39 1.04 -11.38
N ASP A 67 -2.49 1.93 -11.83
CA ASP A 67 -1.63 1.68 -12.97
C ASP A 67 -0.34 0.97 -12.54
N TYR A 68 0.40 0.45 -13.53
CA TYR A 68 1.68 -0.20 -13.31
C TYR A 68 2.82 0.83 -13.29
N ARG A 69 3.83 0.61 -12.45
CA ARG A 69 4.93 1.57 -12.20
C ARG A 69 5.74 1.94 -13.44
N TYR A 70 5.81 1.08 -14.45
CA TYR A 70 6.44 1.37 -15.74
C TYR A 70 5.42 1.64 -16.87
N GLY A 71 4.16 1.88 -16.51
CA GLY A 71 3.09 2.13 -17.46
C GLY A 71 2.64 0.89 -18.24
N ASN A 72 1.78 1.11 -19.22
CA ASN A 72 1.12 0.03 -19.96
C ASN A 72 1.99 -0.59 -21.07
N ILE A 73 3.03 0.10 -21.55
CA ILE A 73 3.88 -0.39 -22.65
C ILE A 73 4.57 -1.71 -22.29
N ILE A 74 5.06 -1.81 -21.07
CA ILE A 74 5.72 -3.02 -20.56
C ILE A 74 4.88 -3.75 -19.49
N LYS A 75 3.55 -3.60 -19.57
CA LYS A 75 2.61 -4.12 -18.56
C LYS A 75 2.80 -5.60 -18.26
N LYS A 76 3.15 -6.41 -19.28
CA LYS A 76 3.35 -7.86 -19.12
C LYS A 76 4.71 -8.25 -18.56
N MET A 77 5.62 -7.29 -18.38
CA MET A 77 6.91 -7.60 -17.78
C MET A 77 6.74 -7.96 -16.31
N PRO A 78 7.38 -9.04 -15.87
CA PRO A 78 7.16 -9.59 -14.52
C PRO A 78 7.61 -8.67 -13.37
N PHE A 79 8.45 -7.67 -13.65
CA PHE A 79 8.89 -6.65 -12.70
C PHE A 79 8.01 -5.39 -12.71
N ASN A 80 6.99 -5.33 -13.57
CA ASN A 80 6.08 -4.21 -13.66
C ASN A 80 4.88 -4.41 -12.73
N GLU A 81 5.02 -3.94 -11.53
CA GLU A 81 4.06 -4.08 -10.44
C GLU A 81 3.13 -2.88 -10.33
N THR A 82 1.98 -3.10 -9.72
CA THR A 82 1.02 -2.05 -9.33
C THR A 82 0.84 -2.04 -7.81
N ASN A 83 0.50 -0.87 -7.28
CA ASN A 83 -0.01 -0.70 -5.91
C ASN A 83 -1.52 -0.56 -6.00
N SER A 84 -2.22 -1.69 -6.17
CA SER A 84 -3.66 -1.66 -6.41
C SER A 84 -4.45 -1.35 -5.15
N ILE A 85 -5.60 -0.69 -5.34
CA ILE A 85 -6.68 -0.63 -4.36
C ILE A 85 -7.78 -1.58 -4.84
N ILE A 86 -8.10 -2.56 -4.00
CA ILE A 86 -9.12 -3.56 -4.25
C ILE A 86 -10.36 -3.18 -3.45
N THR A 87 -11.52 -3.10 -4.10
CA THR A 87 -12.77 -2.72 -3.45
C THR A 87 -13.98 -3.27 -4.20
N ASN A 88 -15.06 -3.55 -3.46
CA ASN A 88 -16.39 -3.82 -4.01
C ASN A 88 -17.29 -2.57 -4.04
N LYS A 89 -16.80 -1.43 -3.52
CA LYS A 89 -17.55 -0.18 -3.49
C LYS A 89 -17.58 0.49 -4.87
N LYS A 90 -18.58 1.34 -5.08
CA LYS A 90 -18.62 2.23 -6.25
C LYS A 90 -17.51 3.27 -6.13
N ILE A 91 -16.81 3.53 -7.23
CA ILE A 91 -15.80 4.59 -7.26
C ILE A 91 -16.28 5.75 -8.13
N ASP A 92 -15.88 6.95 -7.74
CA ASP A 92 -16.11 8.19 -8.48
C ASP A 92 -14.85 8.64 -9.21
N PHE A 93 -13.66 8.26 -8.72
CA PHE A 93 -12.38 8.71 -9.26
C PHE A 93 -11.25 7.71 -8.96
N THR A 94 -10.31 7.59 -9.89
CA THR A 94 -9.03 6.89 -9.69
C THR A 94 -7.90 7.61 -10.41
N GLU A 95 -6.74 7.66 -9.78
CA GLU A 95 -5.51 8.23 -10.33
C GLU A 95 -4.29 7.46 -9.79
N THR A 96 -3.25 7.33 -10.61
CA THR A 96 -1.94 6.80 -10.16
C THR A 96 -0.88 7.86 -10.42
N ILE A 97 -0.10 8.17 -9.40
CA ILE A 97 0.94 9.21 -9.43
C ILE A 97 2.30 8.55 -9.23
N HIS A 98 3.27 8.91 -10.07
CA HIS A 98 4.67 8.53 -9.89
C HIS A 98 5.29 9.37 -8.78
N LEU A 99 5.88 8.70 -7.81
CA LEU A 99 6.62 9.32 -6.72
C LEU A 99 8.07 9.61 -7.16
N PRO A 100 8.74 10.59 -6.54
CA PRO A 100 10.14 10.87 -6.83
C PRO A 100 11.02 9.63 -6.65
N TRP A 101 11.87 9.30 -7.63
CA TRP A 101 12.76 8.13 -7.58
C TRP A 101 14.14 8.39 -8.16
N ILE A 102 14.33 9.55 -8.83
CA ILE A 102 15.60 10.01 -9.38
C ILE A 102 16.03 11.25 -8.60
N PRO A 103 17.32 11.44 -8.25
CA PRO A 103 17.83 12.67 -7.64
C PRO A 103 17.53 13.89 -8.52
N ASN A 104 17.17 15.03 -7.89
CA ASN A 104 16.80 16.26 -8.63
C ASN A 104 17.95 16.92 -9.38
N ASN A 105 19.20 16.63 -8.99
CA ASN A 105 20.40 17.28 -9.55
C ASN A 105 21.38 16.26 -10.07
N ILE A 106 21.62 16.30 -11.38
CA ILE A 106 22.72 15.59 -12.04
C ILE A 106 24.09 16.05 -11.52
N THR A 107 24.20 17.24 -10.93
CA THR A 107 25.42 17.75 -10.31
C THR A 107 25.84 16.99 -9.07
N ASP A 108 24.93 16.34 -8.36
CA ASP A 108 25.23 15.46 -7.24
C ASP A 108 25.87 14.13 -7.70
N LEU A 109 25.83 13.85 -9.01
CA LEU A 109 26.49 12.70 -9.63
C LEU A 109 28.02 12.78 -9.62
N LYS A 110 28.61 13.95 -9.38
CA LYS A 110 30.07 14.13 -9.45
C LYS A 110 30.83 13.89 -8.14
N THR A 111 30.15 13.80 -7.01
CA THR A 111 30.80 13.77 -5.70
C THR A 111 30.41 12.61 -4.78
N SER A 112 29.44 11.78 -5.15
CA SER A 112 29.07 10.62 -4.34
C SER A 112 28.64 9.47 -5.27
N ILE A 113 28.85 8.25 -4.84
CA ILE A 113 28.21 7.07 -5.41
C ILE A 113 26.71 7.30 -5.31
N VAL A 114 26.10 7.78 -6.40
CA VAL A 114 24.67 8.12 -6.42
C VAL A 114 23.92 6.82 -6.26
N LYS A 115 23.32 6.64 -5.10
CA LYS A 115 22.36 5.58 -4.89
C LYS A 115 21.07 6.00 -5.60
N PHE A 116 20.78 5.35 -6.71
CA PHE A 116 19.49 5.43 -7.39
C PHE A 116 18.53 4.46 -6.73
N SER A 117 17.26 4.84 -6.65
CA SER A 117 16.23 3.82 -6.51
C SER A 117 16.23 2.96 -7.77
N ILE A 118 16.26 1.66 -7.60
CA ILE A 118 16.30 0.72 -8.74
C ILE A 118 14.96 0.73 -9.48
N MET A 119 13.87 1.07 -8.79
CA MET A 119 12.51 0.96 -9.30
C MET A 119 11.70 2.22 -9.05
N PRO A 120 10.89 2.68 -10.03
CA PRO A 120 9.91 3.73 -9.82
C PRO A 120 8.91 3.32 -8.73
N ARG A 121 8.50 4.28 -7.91
CA ARG A 121 7.46 4.10 -6.90
C ARG A 121 6.24 4.91 -7.30
N ILE A 122 5.08 4.40 -6.95
CA ILE A 122 3.78 4.97 -7.30
C ILE A 122 2.88 5.07 -6.09
N ALA A 123 1.94 5.99 -6.14
CA ALA A 123 0.80 6.06 -5.23
C ALA A 123 -0.49 5.97 -6.05
N THR A 124 -1.38 5.06 -5.68
CA THR A 124 -2.71 4.93 -6.25
C THR A 124 -3.72 5.63 -5.36
N ILE A 125 -4.56 6.45 -5.96
CA ILE A 125 -5.62 7.21 -5.30
C ILE A 125 -6.96 6.73 -5.85
N VAL A 126 -7.91 6.43 -4.95
CA VAL A 126 -9.29 6.10 -5.30
C VAL A 126 -10.22 6.92 -4.42
N ILE A 127 -11.24 7.52 -5.01
CA ILE A 127 -12.36 8.09 -4.27
C ILE A 127 -13.53 7.13 -4.40
N VAL A 128 -13.87 6.48 -3.29
CA VAL A 128 -15.05 5.62 -3.20
C VAL A 128 -16.27 6.41 -2.79
N ASN A 129 -17.42 5.99 -3.28
CA ASN A 129 -18.72 6.49 -2.85
C ASN A 129 -19.40 5.37 -2.06
N ASP A 130 -19.28 5.46 -0.75
CA ASP A 130 -19.91 4.52 0.19
C ASP A 130 -21.29 5.03 0.56
N GLU A 131 -22.32 4.20 0.41
CA GLU A 131 -23.72 4.60 0.62
C GLU A 131 -23.98 5.08 2.05
N GLU A 132 -23.33 4.45 3.03
CA GLU A 132 -23.53 4.78 4.44
C GLU A 132 -22.61 5.91 4.90
N ASN A 133 -21.37 5.95 4.39
CA ASN A 133 -20.30 6.80 4.93
C ASN A 133 -19.96 7.98 4.02
N GLY A 134 -20.54 8.05 2.82
CA GLY A 134 -20.26 9.11 1.86
C GLY A 134 -18.96 8.89 1.08
N ARG A 135 -18.39 9.97 0.55
CA ARG A 135 -17.16 9.90 -0.24
C ARG A 135 -15.93 9.82 0.63
N ILE A 136 -15.06 8.87 0.36
CA ILE A 136 -13.81 8.62 1.09
C ILE A 136 -12.68 8.48 0.07
N CYS A 137 -11.56 9.15 0.32
CA CYS A 137 -10.35 9.01 -0.46
C CYS A 137 -9.43 7.98 0.18
N MET A 138 -9.00 6.98 -0.58
CA MET A 138 -7.92 6.08 -0.18
C MET A 138 -6.69 6.31 -1.04
N ILE A 139 -5.53 6.39 -0.41
CA ILE A 139 -4.20 6.46 -1.03
C ILE A 139 -3.45 5.20 -0.63
N ASN A 140 -2.93 4.46 -1.61
CA ASN A 140 -2.11 3.28 -1.37
C ASN A 140 -0.74 3.43 -2.03
N THR A 141 0.33 3.06 -1.33
CA THR A 141 1.70 3.28 -1.81
C THR A 141 2.64 2.14 -1.43
N HIS A 142 3.81 2.12 -2.07
CA HIS A 142 4.97 1.32 -1.69
C HIS A 142 6.23 2.18 -1.88
N LEU A 143 6.88 2.55 -0.80
CA LEU A 143 8.01 3.49 -0.82
C LEU A 143 9.34 2.79 -1.11
N ASP A 144 10.36 3.57 -1.38
CA ASP A 144 11.71 3.09 -1.58
C ASP A 144 12.26 2.45 -0.31
N TYR A 145 13.05 1.37 -0.45
CA TYR A 145 13.66 0.68 0.68
C TYR A 145 15.16 0.93 0.84
N GLN A 146 15.79 1.59 -0.16
CA GLN A 146 17.25 1.67 -0.23
C GLN A 146 17.80 3.05 0.10
N VAL A 147 17.11 4.13 -0.32
CA VAL A 147 17.68 5.47 -0.37
C VAL A 147 16.89 6.43 0.49
N SER A 148 17.39 6.75 1.68
CA SER A 148 16.70 7.59 2.67
C SER A 148 16.34 8.99 2.13
N SER A 149 17.16 9.60 1.27
CA SER A 149 16.84 10.90 0.65
C SER A 149 15.69 10.79 -0.36
N ILE A 150 15.53 9.66 -1.04
CA ILE A 150 14.41 9.38 -1.92
C ILE A 150 13.15 9.12 -1.09
N GLN A 151 13.25 8.31 -0.02
CA GLN A 151 12.16 8.10 0.93
C GLN A 151 11.62 9.42 1.47
N LEU A 152 12.50 10.32 1.91
CA LEU A 152 12.09 11.65 2.39
C LEU A 152 11.28 12.43 1.34
N ARG A 153 11.73 12.44 0.09
CA ARG A 153 11.03 13.12 -1.00
C ARG A 153 9.68 12.46 -1.33
N GLN A 154 9.61 11.14 -1.26
CA GLN A 154 8.36 10.39 -1.42
C GLN A 154 7.37 10.71 -0.31
N LEU A 155 7.82 10.80 0.95
CA LEU A 155 6.98 11.24 2.07
C LEU A 155 6.48 12.68 1.89
N GLN A 156 7.33 13.58 1.38
CA GLN A 156 6.92 14.97 1.07
C GLN A 156 5.84 15.02 -0.02
N GLU A 157 5.94 14.18 -1.03
CA GLU A 157 4.93 14.10 -2.08
C GLU A 157 3.61 13.49 -1.56
N LEU A 158 3.68 12.42 -0.75
CA LEU A 158 2.50 11.88 -0.08
C LEU A 158 1.80 12.91 0.81
N LYS A 159 2.57 13.73 1.53
CA LYS A 159 2.00 14.82 2.35
C LYS A 159 1.21 15.81 1.50
N LYS A 160 1.70 16.20 0.32
CA LYS A 160 0.97 17.07 -0.62
C LYS A 160 -0.32 16.42 -1.12
N LEU A 161 -0.27 15.11 -1.45
CA LEU A 161 -1.46 14.38 -1.85
C LEU A 161 -2.50 14.34 -0.72
N ILE A 162 -2.08 14.02 0.49
CA ILE A 162 -2.96 14.04 1.66
C ILE A 162 -3.58 15.43 1.83
N GLN A 163 -2.79 16.50 1.78
CA GLN A 163 -3.29 17.88 1.88
C GLN A 163 -4.31 18.22 0.79
N LYS A 164 -4.06 17.80 -0.47
CA LYS A 164 -4.96 18.00 -1.60
C LYS A 164 -6.32 17.35 -1.37
N TYR A 165 -6.32 16.07 -0.98
CA TYR A 165 -7.55 15.30 -0.88
C TYR A 165 -8.30 15.51 0.44
N SER A 166 -7.60 15.79 1.55
CA SER A 166 -8.23 16.03 2.85
C SER A 166 -9.06 17.31 2.92
N GLN A 167 -8.94 18.20 1.91
CA GLN A 167 -9.81 19.38 1.82
C GLN A 167 -11.26 19.02 1.54
N ASN A 168 -11.51 17.88 0.89
CA ASN A 168 -12.85 17.50 0.42
C ASN A 168 -13.30 16.12 0.90
N TYR A 169 -12.40 15.29 1.40
CA TYR A 169 -12.67 13.89 1.74
C TYR A 169 -11.96 13.48 3.01
N PRO A 170 -12.56 12.60 3.83
CA PRO A 170 -11.79 11.77 4.76
C PRO A 170 -10.73 10.98 3.98
N VAL A 171 -9.48 11.01 4.43
CA VAL A 171 -8.38 10.34 3.74
C VAL A 171 -7.94 9.11 4.52
N ILE A 172 -7.79 7.99 3.84
CA ILE A 172 -7.13 6.78 4.30
C ILE A 172 -5.79 6.67 3.57
N LEU A 173 -4.71 6.36 4.27
CA LEU A 173 -3.42 6.08 3.65
C LEU A 173 -2.95 4.71 4.10
N THR A 174 -2.60 3.85 3.14
CA THR A 174 -2.07 2.51 3.36
C THR A 174 -0.80 2.28 2.58
N GLY A 175 0.00 1.32 2.99
CA GLY A 175 1.12 0.87 2.18
C GLY A 175 2.24 0.22 2.96
N ASP A 176 3.17 -0.33 2.20
CA ASP A 176 4.50 -0.68 2.63
C ASP A 176 5.40 0.57 2.53
N PHE A 177 5.74 1.12 3.69
CA PHE A 177 6.57 2.33 3.75
C PHE A 177 8.06 2.03 3.76
N ASN A 178 8.46 0.77 3.93
CA ASN A 178 9.86 0.37 4.12
C ASN A 178 10.57 1.16 5.23
N MET A 179 9.81 1.63 6.21
CA MET A 179 10.28 2.41 7.36
C MET A 179 9.54 1.99 8.62
N GLU A 180 10.29 1.82 9.71
CA GLU A 180 9.72 1.60 11.04
C GLU A 180 9.28 2.92 11.68
N SER A 181 8.46 2.83 12.72
CA SER A 181 7.90 4.00 13.43
C SER A 181 8.97 4.94 14.00
N GLU A 182 10.14 4.41 14.32
CA GLU A 182 11.29 5.11 14.92
C GLU A 182 12.15 5.82 13.90
N ASP A 183 11.99 5.52 12.61
CA ASP A 183 12.68 6.23 11.53
C ASP A 183 12.42 7.74 11.63
N TYR A 184 13.48 8.53 11.66
CA TYR A 184 13.39 9.97 11.87
C TYR A 184 12.46 10.68 10.86
N ASN A 185 12.65 10.38 9.58
CA ASN A 185 11.85 11.00 8.52
C ASN A 185 10.37 10.56 8.59
N PHE A 186 10.13 9.27 8.86
CA PHE A 186 8.79 8.75 8.98
C PHE A 186 8.06 9.26 10.24
N ASN A 187 8.76 9.36 11.35
CA ASN A 187 8.21 9.94 12.59
C ASN A 187 7.80 11.41 12.40
N ASN A 188 8.62 12.20 11.71
CA ASN A 188 8.27 13.59 11.39
C ASN A 188 7.07 13.67 10.45
N PHE A 189 7.05 12.85 9.39
CA PHE A 189 5.89 12.75 8.50
C PHE A 189 4.59 12.45 9.27
N ARG A 190 4.62 11.45 10.15
CA ARG A 190 3.46 11.07 10.99
C ARG A 190 2.96 12.22 11.86
N LYS A 191 3.88 12.96 12.51
CA LYS A 191 3.54 14.13 13.33
C LYS A 191 2.90 15.23 12.49
N ASP A 192 3.46 15.48 11.31
CA ASP A 192 2.98 16.50 10.39
C ASP A 192 1.56 16.20 9.90
N ILE A 193 1.30 15.01 9.35
CA ILE A 193 -0.02 14.65 8.82
C ILE A 193 -1.08 14.57 9.94
N ARG A 194 -0.69 14.20 11.16
CA ARG A 194 -1.59 14.26 12.32
C ARG A 194 -1.98 15.71 12.64
N LYS A 195 -1.00 16.60 12.70
CA LYS A 195 -1.22 18.02 13.03
C LYS A 195 -2.03 18.73 11.96
N GLU A 196 -1.68 18.53 10.70
CA GLU A 196 -2.20 19.31 9.57
C GLU A 196 -3.45 18.71 8.95
N ASN A 197 -3.57 17.37 8.93
CA ASN A 197 -4.61 16.65 8.20
C ASN A 197 -5.49 15.75 9.06
N LYS A 198 -5.25 15.73 10.38
CA LYS A 198 -6.00 14.88 11.32
C LYS A 198 -5.92 13.37 11.00
N LEU A 199 -4.80 12.92 10.43
CA LEU A 199 -4.55 11.50 10.20
C LEU A 199 -3.71 10.90 11.32
N VAL A 200 -4.16 9.76 11.83
CA VAL A 200 -3.44 8.99 12.85
C VAL A 200 -3.07 7.61 12.31
N ARG A 201 -1.88 7.12 12.65
CA ARG A 201 -1.49 5.75 12.38
C ARG A 201 -2.29 4.82 13.29
N VAL A 202 -2.79 3.73 12.71
CA VAL A 202 -3.38 2.63 13.47
C VAL A 202 -2.24 1.88 14.17
N ASP A 203 -2.33 1.73 15.50
CA ASP A 203 -1.33 0.99 16.25
C ASP A 203 -1.54 -0.51 16.09
N ILE A 204 -0.60 -1.13 15.38
CA ILE A 204 -0.46 -2.57 15.22
C ILE A 204 0.91 -2.91 15.81
N ASN A 205 0.91 -3.67 16.88
CA ASN A 205 2.10 -3.92 17.71
C ASN A 205 2.93 -5.12 17.24
N ASP A 206 2.39 -5.91 16.30
CA ASP A 206 3.07 -7.07 15.77
C ASP A 206 3.90 -6.75 14.54
N LYS A 207 4.90 -7.57 14.26
CA LYS A 207 5.76 -7.43 13.08
C LYS A 207 4.96 -7.75 11.82
N THR A 208 5.15 -6.94 10.77
CA THR A 208 4.42 -7.07 9.50
C THR A 208 5.27 -7.66 8.38
N TRP A 209 6.60 -7.58 8.51
CA TRP A 209 7.56 -8.15 7.59
C TRP A 209 8.49 -9.11 8.29
N HIS A 210 8.67 -10.30 7.70
CA HIS A 210 9.42 -11.42 8.25
C HIS A 210 10.74 -11.60 7.50
N ASN A 211 11.85 -11.32 8.18
CA ASN A 211 13.17 -11.39 7.60
C ASN A 211 13.79 -12.79 7.78
N PRO A 212 14.00 -13.55 6.70
CA PRO A 212 14.58 -14.91 6.82
C PRO A 212 16.03 -14.92 7.33
N LYS A 213 16.68 -13.75 7.41
CA LYS A 213 18.10 -13.62 7.80
C LYS A 213 18.37 -12.58 8.88
N GLY A 214 17.35 -12.05 9.51
CA GLY A 214 17.50 -10.96 10.48
C GLY A 214 16.28 -10.78 11.36
N GLU A 215 16.13 -9.58 11.91
CA GLU A 215 14.99 -9.23 12.75
C GLU A 215 13.78 -8.84 11.91
N ASP A 216 12.62 -9.31 12.34
CA ASP A 216 11.33 -8.91 11.76
C ASP A 216 11.03 -7.46 12.07
N LYS A 217 10.28 -6.79 11.16
CA LYS A 217 10.01 -5.35 11.22
C LYS A 217 8.54 -5.02 11.04
N VAL A 218 8.17 -3.80 11.44
CA VAL A 218 6.87 -3.17 11.15
C VAL A 218 7.08 -2.19 10.01
N LEU A 219 6.79 -2.59 8.77
CA LEU A 219 7.01 -1.78 7.57
C LEU A 219 5.70 -1.33 6.90
N ASP A 220 4.61 -2.06 7.19
CA ASP A 220 3.29 -1.79 6.66
C ASP A 220 2.49 -0.92 7.63
N HIS A 221 1.83 0.11 7.10
CA HIS A 221 1.11 1.05 7.94
C HIS A 221 -0.25 1.41 7.34
N ILE A 222 -1.22 1.62 8.24
CA ILE A 222 -2.54 2.18 7.94
C ILE A 222 -2.70 3.49 8.71
N PHE A 223 -3.16 4.54 8.02
CA PHE A 223 -3.54 5.80 8.62
C PHE A 223 -5.01 6.08 8.29
N ILE A 224 -5.74 6.53 9.30
CA ILE A 224 -7.16 6.91 9.18
C ILE A 224 -7.38 8.28 9.83
N PRO A 225 -8.51 8.95 9.55
CA PRO A 225 -8.87 10.18 10.27
C PRO A 225 -8.93 9.97 11.78
N ASP A 226 -8.39 10.91 12.56
CA ASP A 226 -8.29 10.82 14.02
C ASP A 226 -9.65 10.91 14.75
N TYR A 227 -10.69 11.34 14.04
CA TYR A 227 -12.07 11.41 14.53
C TYR A 227 -12.87 10.13 14.25
N TRP A 228 -12.32 9.15 13.54
CA TRP A 228 -12.94 7.83 13.40
C TRP A 228 -12.65 6.98 14.64
N THR A 229 -13.58 6.08 14.97
CA THR A 229 -13.40 5.17 16.09
C THR A 229 -12.85 3.83 15.61
N ILE A 230 -11.67 3.44 16.09
CA ILE A 230 -11.12 2.10 15.86
C ILE A 230 -11.87 1.11 16.75
N GLU A 231 -12.53 0.13 16.15
CA GLU A 231 -13.21 -0.96 16.84
C GLU A 231 -12.24 -2.11 17.16
N ASN A 232 -11.46 -2.49 16.17
CA ASN A 232 -10.32 -3.41 16.32
C ASN A 232 -9.33 -3.22 15.17
N ALA A 233 -8.11 -3.67 15.37
CA ALA A 233 -7.06 -3.72 14.37
C ALA A 233 -6.13 -4.89 14.67
N GLY A 234 -5.42 -5.39 13.67
CA GLY A 234 -4.51 -6.51 13.85
C GLY A 234 -3.87 -6.98 12.56
N ILE A 235 -3.34 -8.20 12.65
CA ILE A 235 -2.63 -8.89 11.58
C ILE A 235 -3.41 -10.15 11.19
N ILE A 236 -3.41 -10.45 9.91
CA ILE A 236 -3.86 -11.71 9.34
C ILE A 236 -2.67 -12.35 8.67
N SER A 237 -2.32 -13.56 9.10
CA SER A 237 -1.19 -14.29 8.53
C SER A 237 -1.35 -14.44 7.02
N SER A 238 -0.28 -14.16 6.29
CA SER A 238 -0.18 -14.40 4.85
C SER A 238 -0.17 -15.89 4.49
N GLN A 239 -0.09 -16.78 5.47
CA GLN A 239 0.04 -18.23 5.29
C GLN A 239 1.20 -18.58 4.34
N GLU A 240 2.33 -17.91 4.49
CA GLU A 240 3.55 -18.07 3.69
C GLU A 240 3.39 -17.71 2.20
N THR A 241 2.33 -16.98 1.82
CA THR A 241 2.17 -16.47 0.46
C THR A 241 3.01 -15.22 0.20
N SER A 242 3.46 -14.57 1.25
CA SER A 242 4.31 -13.38 1.25
C SER A 242 5.25 -13.43 2.46
N ASP A 243 6.33 -12.66 2.43
CA ASP A 243 7.13 -12.33 3.61
C ASP A 243 6.53 -11.16 4.42
N HIS A 244 5.42 -10.60 3.97
CA HIS A 244 4.59 -9.69 4.73
C HIS A 244 3.30 -10.37 5.17
N ASP A 245 2.80 -9.97 6.32
CA ASP A 245 1.44 -10.28 6.76
C ASP A 245 0.48 -9.14 6.38
N LEU A 246 -0.79 -9.49 6.20
CA LEU A 246 -1.84 -8.53 5.93
C LEU A 246 -2.21 -7.80 7.23
N ILE A 247 -2.20 -6.48 7.23
CA ILE A 247 -2.67 -5.68 8.35
C ILE A 247 -4.05 -5.11 8.08
N TYR A 248 -4.87 -4.95 9.14
CA TYR A 248 -6.22 -4.43 8.99
C TYR A 248 -6.66 -3.55 10.15
N VAL A 249 -7.70 -2.75 9.90
CA VAL A 249 -8.47 -2.01 10.88
C VAL A 249 -9.95 -2.06 10.55
N ASN A 250 -10.76 -2.32 11.55
CA ASN A 250 -12.20 -2.06 11.52
C ASN A 250 -12.44 -0.69 12.17
N ALA A 251 -12.95 0.24 11.42
CA ALA A 251 -13.22 1.59 11.89
C ALA A 251 -14.68 1.98 11.68
N LYS A 252 -15.25 2.58 12.71
CA LYS A 252 -16.55 3.24 12.61
C LYS A 252 -16.32 4.63 12.05
N VAL A 253 -16.81 4.86 10.85
CA VAL A 253 -16.70 6.12 10.14
C VAL A 253 -17.58 7.15 10.84
N LYS A 254 -17.04 8.33 11.10
CA LYS A 254 -17.79 9.48 11.59
C LYS A 254 -17.81 10.52 10.48
N ARG A 255 -19.02 10.93 10.07
CA ARG A 255 -19.18 12.06 9.14
C ARG A 255 -18.88 13.37 9.89
N ILE A 256 -18.23 14.29 9.21
CA ILE A 256 -18.05 15.67 9.66
C ILE A 256 -19.22 16.51 9.14
#